data_757cf3787736f156452f58b8b594878d
#
_entry.id   757cf3787736f156452f58b8b594878d
#
_cell.length_a   1.000
_cell.length_b   1.000
_cell.length_c   1.000
_cell.angle_alpha   90.00
_cell.angle_beta   90.00
_cell.angle_gamma   90.00
#
_symmetry.space_group_name_H-M   'P 1'
#
loop_
_entity.id
_entity.type
_entity.pdbx_description
1 polymer ?
#
loop_
_entity_poly.entity_id
_entity_poly.type
_entity_poly.pdbx_seq_one_letter_code
_entity_poly.pdbx_strand_id
1 'polypeptide(L)'
;MVKLIFDDEDPTLQLADAVLEKREAEKPKRSYLGISGIGDCNRKSYYRFHGIESTPFKAKTLKNFRDGFNTEDLVIADLRTVKGLTVVDREPDSGKQIEVSDFDGHFQGHLDFEVLGIK
;
A
#
# COMPACT_ATOMS: atom_id res chain seq x y z
N MET A 1 15.87 35.05 -5.78
CA MET A 1 15.09 33.77 -5.91
C MET A 1 16.05 32.63 -5.61
N VAL A 2 15.84 31.90 -4.54
CA VAL A 2 16.66 30.73 -4.22
C VAL A 2 16.13 29.58 -5.10
N LYS A 3 16.95 29.12 -6.04
CA LYS A 3 16.67 27.97 -6.86
C LYS A 3 17.06 26.72 -6.03
N LEU A 4 16.07 26.03 -5.49
CA LEU A 4 16.30 24.71 -4.90
C LEU A 4 16.68 23.75 -6.03
N ILE A 5 17.94 23.43 -6.14
CA ILE A 5 18.44 22.37 -7.01
C ILE A 5 18.34 21.10 -6.17
N PHE A 6 17.35 20.25 -6.48
CA PHE A 6 17.32 18.89 -5.95
C PHE A 6 18.36 18.11 -6.76
N ASP A 7 19.52 17.93 -6.15
CA ASP A 7 20.55 17.07 -6.72
C ASP A 7 20.24 15.63 -6.32
N ASP A 8 19.88 14.81 -7.29
CA ASP A 8 19.64 13.37 -7.07
C ASP A 8 20.93 12.64 -6.62
N GLU A 9 22.05 13.31 -6.66
CA GLU A 9 23.35 12.81 -6.20
C GLU A 9 23.70 13.20 -4.75
N ASP A 10 22.79 13.87 -4.03
CA ASP A 10 23.03 14.21 -2.62
C ASP A 10 23.26 12.95 -1.79
N PRO A 11 24.41 12.79 -1.13
CA PRO A 11 24.74 11.60 -0.35
C PRO A 11 23.74 11.31 0.76
N THR A 12 23.12 12.33 1.35
CA THR A 12 22.12 12.18 2.41
C THR A 12 20.85 11.55 1.86
N LEU A 13 20.40 12.00 0.68
CA LEU A 13 19.23 11.42 0.00
C LEU A 13 19.49 9.99 -0.43
N GLN A 14 20.67 9.69 -0.96
CA GLN A 14 21.06 8.33 -1.33
C GLN A 14 21.05 7.37 -0.13
N LEU A 15 21.56 7.80 1.02
CA LEU A 15 21.51 6.99 2.25
C LEU A 15 20.08 6.75 2.73
N ALA A 16 19.22 7.77 2.69
CA ALA A 16 17.81 7.64 3.05
C ALA A 16 17.08 6.67 2.10
N ASP A 17 17.35 6.76 0.81
CA ASP A 17 16.77 5.89 -0.21
C ASP A 17 17.22 4.44 -0.03
N ALA A 18 18.49 4.20 0.26
CA ALA A 18 19.02 2.87 0.55
C ALA A 18 18.36 2.23 1.79
N VAL A 19 18.05 3.01 2.83
CA VAL A 19 17.32 2.52 4.00
C VAL A 19 15.90 2.10 3.66
N LEU A 20 15.20 2.85 2.81
CA LEU A 20 13.85 2.49 2.36
C LEU A 20 13.85 1.19 1.56
N GLU A 21 14.77 1.07 0.61
CA GLU A 21 14.91 -0.13 -0.23
C GLU A 21 15.27 -1.37 0.62
N LYS A 22 16.16 -1.22 1.60
CA LYS A 22 16.53 -2.30 2.52
C LYS A 22 15.33 -2.76 3.36
N ARG A 23 14.59 -1.82 3.96
CA ARG A 23 13.39 -2.15 4.76
C ARG A 23 12.33 -2.88 3.93
N GLU A 24 12.15 -2.51 2.68
CA GLU A 24 11.21 -3.20 1.78
C GLU A 24 11.69 -4.62 1.47
N ALA A 25 12.98 -4.82 1.21
CA ALA A 25 13.55 -6.14 0.94
C ALA A 25 13.44 -7.10 2.13
N GLU A 26 13.43 -6.57 3.37
CA GLU A 26 13.31 -7.35 4.61
C GLU A 26 11.85 -7.77 4.93
N LYS A 27 10.85 -7.22 4.23
CA LYS A 27 9.45 -7.60 4.45
C LYS A 27 9.17 -9.04 4.03
N PRO A 28 8.32 -9.76 4.79
CA PRO A 28 7.93 -11.11 4.41
C PRO A 28 7.19 -11.11 3.07
N LYS A 29 7.48 -12.10 2.25
CA LYS A 29 6.78 -12.29 0.97
C LYS A 29 5.33 -12.74 1.20
N ARG A 30 4.42 -12.25 0.38
CA ARG A 30 3.02 -12.67 0.41
C ARG A 30 2.90 -14.09 -0.12
N SER A 31 2.07 -14.90 0.54
CA SER A 31 1.74 -16.27 0.14
C SER A 31 0.38 -16.37 -0.58
N TYR A 32 -0.21 -15.25 -0.98
CA TYR A 32 -1.53 -15.16 -1.60
C TYR A 32 -1.54 -14.22 -2.80
N LEU A 33 -2.55 -14.37 -3.65
CA LEU A 33 -2.83 -13.42 -4.73
C LEU A 33 -3.63 -12.23 -4.18
N GLY A 34 -3.11 -11.02 -4.37
CA GLY A 34 -3.82 -9.80 -4.00
C GLY A 34 -4.92 -9.43 -5.01
N ILE A 35 -6.07 -8.99 -4.52
CA ILE A 35 -7.20 -8.52 -5.35
C ILE A 35 -6.77 -7.39 -6.30
N SER A 36 -5.88 -6.51 -5.87
CA SER A 36 -5.34 -5.44 -6.71
C SER A 36 -4.58 -5.91 -7.96
N GLY A 37 -4.23 -7.20 -8.03
CA GLY A 37 -3.60 -7.80 -9.19
C GLY A 37 -4.56 -8.45 -10.19
N ILE A 38 -5.88 -8.38 -9.96
CA ILE A 38 -6.89 -8.88 -10.90
C ILE A 38 -6.79 -8.11 -12.22
N GLY A 39 -6.74 -8.86 -13.32
CA GLY A 39 -6.59 -8.27 -14.66
C GLY A 39 -5.13 -8.09 -15.09
N ASP A 40 -4.18 -8.36 -14.22
CA ASP A 40 -2.76 -8.44 -14.56
C ASP A 40 -2.48 -9.69 -15.43
N CYS A 41 -1.31 -9.76 -16.05
CA CYS A 41 -0.90 -10.91 -16.83
C CYS A 41 -0.93 -12.20 -15.98
N ASN A 42 -1.62 -13.26 -16.45
CA ASN A 42 -1.75 -14.53 -15.74
C ASN A 42 -0.38 -15.16 -15.38
N ARG A 43 0.60 -15.04 -16.27
CA ARG A 43 1.96 -15.51 -16.05
C ARG A 43 2.64 -14.78 -14.89
N LYS A 44 2.45 -13.47 -14.79
CA LYS A 44 2.97 -12.64 -13.70
C LYS A 44 2.32 -13.00 -12.37
N SER A 45 1.01 -13.24 -12.36
CA SER A 45 0.26 -13.68 -11.19
C SER A 45 0.71 -15.07 -10.73
N TYR A 46 0.93 -15.99 -11.65
CA TYR A 46 1.48 -17.32 -11.37
C TYR A 46 2.85 -17.23 -10.66
N TYR A 47 3.78 -16.44 -11.19
CA TYR A 47 5.10 -16.29 -10.59
C TYR A 47 5.03 -15.65 -9.20
N ARG A 48 4.17 -14.66 -9.00
CA ARG A 48 3.94 -14.04 -7.69
C ARG A 48 3.42 -15.05 -6.67
N PHE A 49 2.42 -15.85 -7.06
CA PHE A 49 1.84 -16.87 -6.19
C PHE A 49 2.87 -17.92 -5.76
N HIS A 50 3.75 -18.31 -6.65
CA HIS A 50 4.84 -19.26 -6.38
C HIS A 50 6.09 -18.62 -5.73
N GLY A 51 6.01 -17.38 -5.32
CA GLY A 51 7.11 -16.70 -4.59
C GLY A 51 8.35 -16.44 -5.43
N ILE A 52 8.24 -16.47 -6.77
CA ILE A 52 9.35 -16.12 -7.66
C ILE A 52 9.63 -14.63 -7.51
N GLU A 53 10.90 -14.29 -7.35
CA GLU A 53 11.31 -12.92 -7.07
C GLU A 53 10.97 -11.96 -8.22
N SER A 54 10.33 -10.85 -7.86
CA SER A 54 10.15 -9.70 -8.74
C SER A 54 11.32 -8.73 -8.60
N THR A 55 11.49 -7.87 -9.59
CA THR A 55 12.43 -6.74 -9.47
C THR A 55 12.09 -5.91 -8.23
N PRO A 56 13.06 -5.63 -7.35
CA PRO A 56 12.84 -4.81 -6.17
C PRO A 56 12.33 -3.41 -6.52
N PHE A 57 11.45 -2.87 -5.68
CA PHE A 57 11.01 -1.49 -5.83
C PHE A 57 12.13 -0.51 -5.54
N LYS A 58 12.26 0.50 -6.36
CA LYS A 58 13.16 1.63 -6.14
C LYS A 58 12.57 2.62 -5.13
N ALA A 59 13.43 3.34 -4.44
CA ALA A 59 13.04 4.31 -3.41
C ALA A 59 11.98 5.31 -3.90
N LYS A 60 12.06 5.79 -5.13
CA LYS A 60 11.05 6.67 -5.73
C LYS A 60 9.64 6.04 -5.71
N THR A 61 9.52 4.78 -6.09
CA THR A 61 8.24 4.05 -6.06
C THR A 61 7.75 3.86 -4.63
N LEU A 62 8.64 3.54 -3.70
CA LEU A 62 8.31 3.38 -2.27
C LEU A 62 7.83 4.69 -1.64
N LYS A 63 8.42 5.82 -2.02
CA LYS A 63 7.95 7.15 -1.61
C LYS A 63 6.54 7.45 -2.13
N ASN A 64 6.25 7.11 -3.40
CA ASN A 64 4.90 7.26 -3.95
C ASN A 64 3.87 6.41 -3.21
N PHE A 65 4.20 5.18 -2.83
CA PHE A 65 3.32 4.35 -2.00
C PHE A 65 3.04 4.98 -0.65
N ARG A 66 4.07 5.50 0.02
CA ARG A 66 3.92 6.21 1.29
C ARG A 66 3.02 7.44 1.17
N ASP A 67 3.20 8.21 0.12
CA ASP A 67 2.36 9.39 -0.14
C ASP A 67 0.91 9.00 -0.42
N GLY A 68 0.68 7.87 -1.09
CA GLY A 68 -0.65 7.28 -1.25
C GLY A 68 -1.31 6.95 0.08
N PHE A 69 -0.62 6.28 0.99
CA PHE A 69 -1.15 5.97 2.33
C PHE A 69 -1.45 7.23 3.15
N ASN A 70 -0.58 8.24 3.11
CA ASN A 70 -0.82 9.51 3.78
C ASN A 70 -2.06 10.23 3.22
N THR A 71 -2.27 10.17 1.91
CA THR A 71 -3.44 10.75 1.25
C THR A 71 -4.72 10.02 1.65
N GLU A 72 -4.69 8.68 1.75
CA GLU A 72 -5.80 7.87 2.23
C GLU A 72 -6.23 8.29 3.65
N ASP A 73 -5.28 8.44 4.56
CA ASP A 73 -5.55 8.88 5.93
C ASP A 73 -6.22 10.27 5.97
N LEU A 74 -5.80 11.19 5.12
CA LEU A 74 -6.41 12.52 4.98
C LEU A 74 -7.85 12.43 4.47
N VAL A 75 -8.11 11.63 3.44
CA VAL A 75 -9.46 11.43 2.90
C VAL A 75 -10.38 10.83 3.95
N ILE A 76 -9.94 9.84 4.71
CA ILE A 76 -10.70 9.23 5.79
C ILE A 76 -11.03 10.28 6.87
N ALA A 77 -10.05 11.10 7.25
CA ALA A 77 -10.27 12.17 8.22
C ALA A 77 -11.31 13.18 7.74
N ASP A 78 -11.27 13.60 6.48
CA ASP A 78 -12.23 14.51 5.87
C ASP A 78 -13.64 13.90 5.84
N LEU A 79 -13.78 12.65 5.43
CA LEU A 79 -15.09 11.96 5.39
C LEU A 79 -15.71 11.83 6.78
N ARG A 80 -14.92 11.64 7.83
CA ARG A 80 -15.40 11.58 9.22
C ARG A 80 -15.98 12.89 9.72
N THR A 81 -15.71 14.02 9.08
CA THR A 81 -16.31 15.31 9.41
C THR A 81 -17.73 15.47 8.85
N VAL A 82 -18.13 14.64 7.90
CA VAL A 82 -19.45 14.73 7.25
C VAL A 82 -20.54 14.16 8.16
N LYS A 83 -21.54 14.98 8.48
CA LYS A 83 -22.69 14.54 9.28
C LYS A 83 -23.46 13.40 8.59
N GLY A 84 -23.75 12.35 9.34
CA GLY A 84 -24.54 11.22 8.87
C GLY A 84 -23.74 10.13 8.17
N LEU A 85 -22.44 10.30 8.01
CA LEU A 85 -21.53 9.25 7.53
C LEU A 85 -20.80 8.59 8.70
N THR A 86 -20.67 7.28 8.61
CA THR A 86 -19.79 6.50 9.48
C THR A 86 -18.72 5.86 8.60
N VAL A 87 -17.45 6.12 8.90
CA VAL A 87 -16.31 5.57 8.16
C VAL A 87 -15.64 4.53 9.01
N VAL A 88 -15.58 3.30 8.49
CA VAL A 88 -14.91 2.15 9.13
C VAL A 88 -13.69 1.80 8.29
N ASP A 89 -12.50 2.01 8.82
CA ASP A 89 -11.22 1.75 8.15
C ASP A 89 -10.44 0.59 8.77
N ARG A 90 -10.88 0.15 9.96
CA ARG A 90 -10.23 -0.91 10.73
C ARG A 90 -11.25 -1.86 11.33
N GLU A 91 -10.87 -3.11 11.49
CA GLU A 91 -11.65 -4.05 12.28
C GLU A 91 -11.67 -3.61 13.75
N PRO A 92 -12.85 -3.57 14.39
CA PRO A 92 -12.98 -3.11 15.78
C PRO A 92 -12.14 -3.91 16.79
N ASP A 93 -12.01 -5.22 16.56
CA ASP A 93 -11.37 -6.14 17.51
C ASP A 93 -9.84 -6.21 17.33
N SER A 94 -9.36 -6.13 16.09
CA SER A 94 -7.93 -6.34 15.77
C SER A 94 -7.17 -5.05 15.47
N GLY A 95 -7.87 -3.96 15.14
CA GLY A 95 -7.29 -2.70 14.68
C GLY A 95 -6.56 -2.80 13.33
N LYS A 96 -6.69 -3.95 12.62
CA LYS A 96 -6.12 -4.16 11.29
C LYS A 96 -7.04 -3.66 10.21
N GLN A 97 -6.52 -3.46 9.00
CA GLN A 97 -7.36 -3.23 7.82
C GLN A 97 -8.37 -4.36 7.64
N ILE A 98 -9.56 -4.01 7.15
CA ILE A 98 -10.62 -4.99 6.87
C ILE A 98 -10.14 -5.89 5.74
N GLU A 99 -9.97 -7.18 6.03
CA GLU A 99 -9.54 -8.17 5.07
C GLU A 99 -10.75 -8.86 4.44
N VAL A 100 -10.69 -9.05 3.13
CA VAL A 100 -11.58 -9.94 2.40
C VAL A 100 -10.76 -11.05 1.77
N SER A 101 -11.19 -12.29 1.95
CA SER A 101 -10.46 -13.44 1.43
C SER A 101 -11.40 -14.48 0.85
N ASP A 102 -10.90 -15.25 -0.11
CA ASP A 102 -11.58 -16.38 -0.74
C ASP A 102 -10.58 -17.48 -1.09
N PHE A 103 -11.07 -18.63 -1.56
CA PHE A 103 -10.24 -19.79 -1.93
C PHE A 103 -9.26 -20.20 -0.82
N ASP A 104 -9.77 -20.41 0.39
CA ASP A 104 -8.97 -20.81 1.56
C ASP A 104 -7.79 -19.86 1.87
N GLY A 105 -7.98 -18.55 1.64
CA GLY A 105 -6.97 -17.54 1.87
C GLY A 105 -5.91 -17.40 0.78
N HIS A 106 -6.06 -18.12 -0.34
CA HIS A 106 -5.15 -17.95 -1.49
C HIS A 106 -5.40 -16.67 -2.27
N PHE A 107 -6.56 -16.08 -2.11
CA PHE A 107 -6.95 -14.81 -2.73
C PHE A 107 -7.42 -13.84 -1.66
N GLN A 108 -6.72 -12.73 -1.49
CA GLN A 108 -6.96 -11.79 -0.41
C GLN A 108 -6.88 -10.34 -0.88
N GLY A 109 -7.65 -9.48 -0.23
CA GLY A 109 -7.56 -8.04 -0.39
C GLY A 109 -7.87 -7.33 0.92
N HIS A 110 -7.50 -6.07 0.97
CA HIS A 110 -7.78 -5.21 2.09
C HIS A 110 -8.59 -4.03 1.60
N LEU A 111 -9.64 -3.68 2.35
CA LEU A 111 -10.41 -2.49 2.09
C LEU A 111 -9.71 -1.30 2.73
N ASP A 112 -9.64 -0.19 2.01
CA ASP A 112 -9.10 1.05 2.56
C ASP A 112 -10.06 1.60 3.62
N PHE A 113 -11.36 1.61 3.31
CA PHE A 113 -12.43 1.95 4.26
C PHE A 113 -13.81 1.58 3.70
N GLU A 114 -14.79 1.53 4.58
CA GLU A 114 -16.20 1.37 4.28
C GLU A 114 -16.98 2.60 4.75
N VAL A 115 -17.91 3.08 3.94
CA VAL A 115 -18.77 4.22 4.28
C VAL A 115 -20.20 3.75 4.48
N LEU A 116 -20.76 3.99 5.67
CA LEU A 116 -22.10 3.65 6.05
C LEU A 116 -22.94 4.94 6.22
N GLY A 117 -24.24 4.85 5.94
CA GLY A 117 -25.18 5.96 6.14
C GLY A 117 -25.55 6.76 4.90
N ILE A 118 -25.05 6.39 3.73
CA ILE A 118 -25.53 6.92 2.45
C ILE A 118 -26.84 6.19 2.09
N LYS A 119 -27.93 6.95 1.97
CA LYS A 119 -29.22 6.45 1.46
C LYS A 119 -29.41 6.90 0.02
#